data_4442e7274ecd59d310dd3e42ef9c7bab
#
_entry.id   4442e7274ecd59d310dd3e42ef9c7bab
#
_cell.length_a   1.000
_cell.length_b   1.000
_cell.length_c   1.000
_cell.angle_alpha   90.00
_cell.angle_beta   90.00
_cell.angle_gamma   90.00
#
_symmetry.space_group_name_H-M   'P 1'
#
loop_
_entity.id
_entity.type
_entity.pdbx_description
1 polymer ?
#
loop_
_entity_poly.entity_id
_entity_poly.type
_entity_poly.pdbx_seq_one_letter_code
_entity_poly.pdbx_strand_id
1 'polypeptide(L)'
;MNKTIKHILIGMGIVVLILAVATGVFMLRMKSEMKKMNVIETKEVVHNIYSIKDSFVNMFLLKDSDLYVAIDAGNDLNVISAGLKKLTIDPDKVMAVFLTHTDGDHVAALKVFKNATVYLSKEEEQMINGKTARMMGKHNKIDVKIYSLLNEQQTIRIGKIIIKGILTPGHTPGSMCYLINDKYLFVGDAFGLKNGKVDKPNDFFSSDMKSAIQSFDKINKLPKAEYIFTAHTGYSTDYKNAINTKLE
;
A
#
# COMPACT_ATOMS: atom_id res chain seq x y z
N MET A 1 30.59 -46.45 -7.16
CA MET A 1 29.27 -45.77 -6.97
C MET A 1 28.29 -46.35 -7.97
N ASN A 2 27.13 -46.84 -7.53
CA ASN A 2 26.11 -47.44 -8.39
C ASN A 2 25.63 -46.37 -9.41
N LYS A 3 25.44 -46.78 -10.69
CA LYS A 3 24.97 -45.88 -11.78
C LYS A 3 23.70 -45.14 -11.38
N THR A 4 22.76 -45.79 -10.69
CA THR A 4 21.51 -45.22 -10.19
C THR A 4 21.78 -44.08 -9.20
N ILE A 5 22.67 -44.25 -8.25
CA ILE A 5 23.08 -43.23 -7.27
C ILE A 5 23.70 -42.01 -7.99
N LYS A 6 24.55 -42.25 -8.99
CA LYS A 6 25.13 -41.15 -9.77
C LYS A 6 24.08 -40.31 -10.50
N HIS A 7 23.10 -40.95 -11.14
CA HIS A 7 22.00 -40.23 -11.80
C HIS A 7 21.12 -39.44 -10.82
N ILE A 8 20.84 -40.00 -9.64
CA ILE A 8 20.10 -39.30 -8.57
C ILE A 8 20.88 -38.05 -8.13
N LEU A 9 22.19 -38.16 -7.88
CA LEU A 9 22.99 -37.02 -7.44
C LEU A 9 23.11 -35.95 -8.53
N ILE A 10 23.22 -36.33 -9.80
CA ILE A 10 23.20 -35.38 -10.93
C ILE A 10 21.84 -34.69 -11.00
N GLY A 11 20.71 -35.43 -10.87
CA GLY A 11 19.37 -34.87 -10.88
C GLY A 11 19.15 -33.86 -9.74
N MET A 12 19.59 -34.22 -8.53
CA MET A 12 19.55 -33.30 -7.38
C MET A 12 20.39 -32.03 -7.63
N GLY A 13 21.59 -32.17 -8.18
CA GLY A 13 22.44 -31.04 -8.52
C GLY A 13 21.78 -30.07 -9.54
N ILE A 14 21.11 -30.63 -10.54
CA ILE A 14 20.37 -29.83 -11.54
C ILE A 14 19.20 -29.08 -10.87
N VAL A 15 18.44 -29.74 -10.01
CA VAL A 15 17.31 -29.09 -9.27
C VAL A 15 17.84 -27.96 -8.40
N VAL A 16 18.90 -28.16 -7.65
CA VAL A 16 19.54 -27.12 -6.82
C VAL A 16 20.00 -25.94 -7.68
N LEU A 17 20.63 -26.21 -8.82
CA LEU A 17 21.05 -25.16 -9.75
C LEU A 17 19.87 -24.36 -10.29
N ILE A 18 18.78 -25.02 -10.69
CA ILE A 18 17.57 -24.36 -11.19
C ILE A 18 16.98 -23.46 -10.09
N LEU A 19 16.88 -23.96 -8.86
CA LEU A 19 16.38 -23.18 -7.72
C LEU A 19 17.27 -21.98 -7.42
N ALA A 20 18.58 -22.14 -7.47
CA ALA A 20 19.54 -21.04 -7.25
C ALA A 20 19.39 -19.95 -8.32
N VAL A 21 19.29 -20.35 -9.60
CA VAL A 21 19.07 -19.40 -10.72
C VAL A 21 17.72 -18.69 -10.57
N ALA A 22 16.64 -19.42 -10.29
CA ALA A 22 15.30 -18.83 -10.09
C ALA A 22 15.29 -17.83 -8.93
N THR A 23 15.93 -18.17 -7.80
CA THR A 23 16.10 -17.26 -6.66
C THR A 23 16.90 -16.01 -7.04
N GLY A 24 18.00 -16.18 -7.77
CA GLY A 24 18.82 -15.06 -8.26
C GLY A 24 18.02 -14.10 -9.15
N VAL A 25 17.28 -14.64 -10.11
CA VAL A 25 16.40 -13.84 -11.01
C VAL A 25 15.33 -13.11 -10.21
N PHE A 26 14.69 -13.79 -9.25
CA PHE A 26 13.69 -13.19 -8.37
C PHE A 26 14.26 -12.02 -7.56
N MET A 27 15.45 -12.20 -6.95
CA MET A 27 16.12 -11.17 -6.16
C MET A 27 16.54 -9.96 -7.02
N LEU A 28 17.04 -10.20 -8.23
CA LEU A 28 17.39 -9.13 -9.17
C LEU A 28 16.16 -8.34 -9.60
N ARG A 29 15.03 -9.01 -9.86
CA ARG A 29 13.78 -8.37 -10.22
C ARG A 29 13.23 -7.54 -9.05
N MET A 30 13.19 -8.10 -7.85
CA MET A 30 12.78 -7.39 -6.63
C MET A 30 13.62 -6.12 -6.44
N LYS A 31 14.96 -6.23 -6.53
CA LYS A 31 15.86 -5.08 -6.40
C LYS A 31 15.60 -4.02 -7.49
N SER A 32 15.28 -4.45 -8.71
CA SER A 32 14.93 -3.55 -9.82
C SER A 32 13.63 -2.79 -9.53
N GLU A 33 12.59 -3.47 -9.01
CA GLU A 33 11.32 -2.83 -8.67
C GLU A 33 11.49 -1.85 -7.51
N MET A 34 12.23 -2.22 -6.47
CA MET A 34 12.50 -1.31 -5.35
C MET A 34 13.28 -0.05 -5.75
N LYS A 35 14.14 -0.12 -6.77
CA LYS A 35 14.85 1.07 -7.30
C LYS A 35 13.92 2.10 -7.96
N LYS A 36 12.72 1.71 -8.36
CA LYS A 36 11.72 2.61 -8.94
C LYS A 36 10.97 3.41 -7.87
N MET A 37 11.09 3.00 -6.60
CA MET A 37 10.42 3.65 -5.48
C MET A 37 11.07 4.99 -5.20
N ASN A 38 10.24 6.04 -5.09
CA ASN A 38 10.66 7.42 -4.85
C ASN A 38 9.73 8.06 -3.81
N VAL A 39 9.99 7.73 -2.56
CA VAL A 39 9.17 8.16 -1.42
C VAL A 39 9.41 9.61 -1.03
N ILE A 40 8.39 10.24 -0.50
CA ILE A 40 8.39 11.63 -0.05
C ILE A 40 9.06 11.71 1.32
N GLU A 41 9.87 12.73 1.54
CA GLU A 41 10.47 13.00 2.85
C GLU A 41 9.42 13.29 3.93
N THR A 42 9.78 13.07 5.20
CA THR A 42 8.91 13.36 6.35
C THR A 42 8.73 14.87 6.51
N LYS A 43 7.56 15.37 6.10
CA LYS A 43 7.15 16.79 6.09
C LYS A 43 5.65 16.98 5.86
N GLU A 44 5.16 18.20 6.04
CA GLU A 44 3.91 18.63 5.44
C GLU A 44 4.09 18.74 3.93
N VAL A 45 3.25 18.06 3.14
CA VAL A 45 3.37 17.98 1.67
C VAL A 45 2.34 18.85 0.95
N VAL A 46 1.17 18.98 1.53
CA VAL A 46 0.08 19.88 1.14
C VAL A 46 -0.53 20.37 2.45
N HIS A 47 -1.19 21.53 2.44
CA HIS A 47 -1.79 22.08 3.66
C HIS A 47 -2.63 21.05 4.43
N ASN A 48 -2.27 20.79 5.69
CA ASN A 48 -2.86 19.80 6.58
C ASN A 48 -2.70 18.33 6.13
N ILE A 49 -1.82 18.03 5.17
CA ILE A 49 -1.45 16.68 4.77
C ILE A 49 0.04 16.47 4.99
N TYR A 50 0.37 15.49 5.81
CA TYR A 50 1.73 15.16 6.21
C TYR A 50 2.11 13.80 5.65
N SER A 51 3.35 13.66 5.21
CA SER A 51 3.98 12.40 4.85
C SER A 51 4.98 11.99 5.91
N ILE A 52 5.03 10.73 6.27
CA ILE A 52 6.13 10.12 7.02
C ILE A 52 6.81 9.11 6.08
N LYS A 53 8.10 9.35 5.83
CA LYS A 53 8.96 8.44 5.07
C LYS A 53 9.39 7.29 5.96
N ASP A 54 9.14 6.08 5.51
CA ASP A 54 9.57 4.87 6.18
C ASP A 54 10.23 3.91 5.18
N SER A 55 11.56 4.01 5.07
CA SER A 55 12.35 3.24 4.11
C SER A 55 11.90 3.49 2.65
N PHE A 56 11.11 2.61 2.09
CA PHE A 56 10.61 2.62 0.70
C PHE A 56 9.11 2.90 0.60
N VAL A 57 8.43 3.18 1.72
CA VAL A 57 6.99 3.45 1.79
C VAL A 57 6.71 4.78 2.49
N ASN A 58 5.62 5.42 2.15
CA ASN A 58 5.05 6.54 2.89
C ASN A 58 3.75 6.14 3.58
N MET A 59 3.58 6.57 4.82
CA MET A 59 2.27 6.75 5.40
C MET A 59 1.88 8.23 5.34
N PHE A 60 0.58 8.52 5.37
CA PHE A 60 0.08 9.88 5.34
C PHE A 60 -0.82 10.17 6.53
N LEU A 61 -0.83 11.43 6.94
CA LEU A 61 -1.72 11.95 7.98
C LEU A 61 -2.45 13.18 7.46
N LEU A 62 -3.74 13.24 7.74
CA LEU A 62 -4.57 14.41 7.43
C LEU A 62 -5.03 15.03 8.75
N LYS A 63 -4.86 16.34 8.87
CA LYS A 63 -5.22 17.11 10.07
C LYS A 63 -6.57 17.80 9.91
N ASP A 64 -7.39 17.71 10.94
CA ASP A 64 -8.54 18.58 11.14
C ASP A 64 -8.54 19.08 12.60
N SER A 65 -8.34 20.38 12.78
CA SER A 65 -8.17 20.99 14.09
C SER A 65 -7.05 20.30 14.90
N ASP A 66 -7.35 19.62 16.00
CA ASP A 66 -6.38 18.88 16.83
C ASP A 66 -6.37 17.38 16.59
N LEU A 67 -7.16 16.90 15.61
CA LEU A 67 -7.30 15.49 15.31
C LEU A 67 -6.65 15.13 13.98
N TYR A 68 -6.28 13.86 13.85
CA TYR A 68 -5.67 13.33 12.65
C TYR A 68 -6.37 12.05 12.18
N VAL A 69 -6.32 11.83 10.88
CA VAL A 69 -6.64 10.56 10.21
C VAL A 69 -5.39 10.08 9.51
N ALA A 70 -5.05 8.81 9.64
CA ALA A 70 -3.93 8.20 8.95
C ALA A 70 -4.41 7.35 7.76
N ILE A 71 -3.59 7.35 6.70
CA ILE A 71 -3.67 6.39 5.59
C ILE A 71 -2.43 5.52 5.69
N ASP A 72 -2.64 4.22 5.93
CA ASP A 72 -1.64 3.22 6.26
C ASP A 72 -0.87 3.50 7.56
N ALA A 73 0.06 2.61 7.93
CA ALA A 73 0.82 2.68 9.18
C ALA A 73 2.30 2.28 9.01
N GLY A 74 2.84 2.38 7.80
CA GLY A 74 4.26 2.20 7.51
C GLY A 74 4.82 0.80 7.76
N ASN A 75 6.14 0.69 7.68
CA ASN A 75 6.92 -0.54 7.69
C ASN A 75 7.65 -0.78 9.02
N ASP A 76 7.97 0.28 9.77
CA ASP A 76 8.71 0.20 11.03
C ASP A 76 8.14 1.13 12.10
N LEU A 77 7.77 0.56 13.24
CA LEU A 77 7.17 1.27 14.36
C LEU A 77 8.06 2.40 14.89
N ASN A 78 9.39 2.19 14.95
CA ASN A 78 10.31 3.19 15.48
C ASN A 78 10.47 4.36 14.52
N VAL A 79 10.51 4.07 13.21
CA VAL A 79 10.60 5.09 12.16
C VAL A 79 9.35 5.95 12.14
N ILE A 80 8.16 5.34 12.21
CA ILE A 80 6.89 6.06 12.28
C ILE A 80 6.80 6.90 13.55
N SER A 81 7.18 6.36 14.73
CA SER A 81 7.21 7.11 15.98
C SER A 81 8.16 8.31 15.92
N ALA A 82 9.35 8.13 15.33
CA ALA A 82 10.30 9.22 15.12
C ALA A 82 9.77 10.28 14.14
N GLY A 83 9.08 9.84 13.07
CA GLY A 83 8.42 10.72 12.10
C GLY A 83 7.33 11.58 12.72
N LEU A 84 6.46 10.98 13.54
CA LEU A 84 5.43 11.70 14.31
C LEU A 84 6.06 12.75 15.23
N LYS A 85 7.11 12.37 15.98
CA LYS A 85 7.84 13.29 16.83
C LYS A 85 8.46 14.45 16.04
N LYS A 86 9.08 14.18 14.88
CA LYS A 86 9.64 15.21 14.00
C LYS A 86 8.57 16.20 13.53
N LEU A 87 7.36 15.73 13.27
CA LEU A 87 6.23 16.56 12.85
C LEU A 87 5.47 17.20 14.02
N THR A 88 5.85 16.92 15.26
CA THR A 88 5.17 17.37 16.48
C THR A 88 3.70 16.90 16.50
N ILE A 89 3.46 15.68 16.01
CA ILE A 89 2.13 15.04 15.99
C ILE A 89 2.05 14.04 17.14
N ASP A 90 1.07 14.24 18.01
CA ASP A 90 0.72 13.31 19.08
C ASP A 90 -0.03 12.09 18.48
N PRO A 91 0.51 10.86 18.57
CA PRO A 91 -0.16 9.67 18.07
C PRO A 91 -1.54 9.43 18.71
N ASP A 92 -1.76 9.88 19.93
CA ASP A 92 -3.04 9.73 20.64
C ASP A 92 -4.15 10.62 20.03
N LYS A 93 -3.78 11.58 19.18
CA LYS A 93 -4.69 12.42 18.40
C LYS A 93 -5.07 11.83 17.04
N VAL A 94 -4.49 10.70 16.65
CA VAL A 94 -4.91 9.95 15.45
C VAL A 94 -6.14 9.13 15.80
N MET A 95 -7.29 9.53 15.25
CA MET A 95 -8.60 8.93 15.58
C MET A 95 -8.97 7.75 14.70
N ALA A 96 -8.37 7.67 13.52
CA ALA A 96 -8.61 6.57 12.58
C ALA A 96 -7.38 6.27 11.73
N VAL A 97 -7.17 5.00 11.41
CA VAL A 97 -6.21 4.53 10.40
C VAL A 97 -7.00 3.79 9.32
N PHE A 98 -6.91 4.26 8.09
CA PHE A 98 -7.52 3.64 6.93
C PHE A 98 -6.43 2.87 6.17
N LEU A 99 -6.51 1.55 6.17
CA LEU A 99 -5.57 0.69 5.49
C LEU A 99 -5.95 0.54 4.02
N THR A 100 -5.02 0.88 3.13
CA THR A 100 -5.21 0.63 1.69
C THR A 100 -5.22 -0.85 1.41
N HIS A 101 -4.39 -1.62 2.12
CA HIS A 101 -4.33 -3.08 2.16
C HIS A 101 -3.52 -3.53 3.38
N THR A 102 -3.24 -4.83 3.51
CA THR A 102 -2.65 -5.37 4.74
C THR A 102 -1.24 -5.94 4.56
N ASP A 103 -0.49 -5.56 3.53
CA ASP A 103 0.91 -5.92 3.39
C ASP A 103 1.74 -5.28 4.52
N GLY A 104 2.86 -5.94 4.89
CA GLY A 104 3.59 -5.61 6.11
C GLY A 104 4.08 -4.17 6.22
N ASP A 105 4.44 -3.57 5.10
CA ASP A 105 4.92 -2.20 5.01
C ASP A 105 3.81 -1.13 5.07
N HIS A 106 2.55 -1.55 5.19
CA HIS A 106 1.39 -0.68 5.39
C HIS A 106 0.76 -0.79 6.78
N VAL A 107 1.18 -1.79 7.59
CA VAL A 107 0.50 -2.11 8.85
C VAL A 107 1.43 -2.23 10.06
N ALA A 108 2.76 -2.17 9.88
CA ALA A 108 3.72 -2.54 10.91
C ALA A 108 3.66 -1.66 12.17
N ALA A 109 3.31 -0.38 12.03
CA ALA A 109 3.26 0.56 13.14
C ALA A 109 1.85 0.81 13.70
N LEU A 110 0.85 -0.04 13.41
CA LEU A 110 -0.53 0.13 13.92
C LEU A 110 -0.59 0.31 15.44
N LYS A 111 0.27 -0.34 16.20
CA LYS A 111 0.34 -0.22 17.67
C LYS A 111 0.67 1.19 18.18
N VAL A 112 1.21 2.06 17.34
CA VAL A 112 1.50 3.45 17.70
C VAL A 112 0.19 4.21 17.94
N PHE A 113 -0.88 3.87 17.21
CA PHE A 113 -2.15 4.59 17.16
C PHE A 113 -3.19 3.96 18.09
N LYS A 114 -2.97 4.03 19.40
CA LYS A 114 -3.76 3.30 20.43
C LYS A 114 -5.22 3.71 20.47
N ASN A 115 -5.53 4.97 20.14
CA ASN A 115 -6.88 5.53 20.18
C ASN A 115 -7.60 5.45 18.83
N ALA A 116 -6.91 4.98 17.77
CA ALA A 116 -7.46 4.95 16.43
C ALA A 116 -8.37 3.74 16.20
N THR A 117 -9.50 3.97 15.54
CA THR A 117 -10.23 2.89 14.87
C THR A 117 -9.50 2.52 13.58
N VAL A 118 -9.18 1.25 13.41
CA VAL A 118 -8.56 0.74 12.18
C VAL A 118 -9.64 0.30 11.21
N TYR A 119 -9.58 0.80 9.98
CA TYR A 119 -10.49 0.45 8.89
C TYR A 119 -9.74 -0.26 7.77
N LEU A 120 -10.35 -1.31 7.22
CA LEU A 120 -9.90 -2.01 6.00
C LEU A 120 -11.11 -2.47 5.20
N SER A 121 -10.94 -2.79 3.92
CA SER A 121 -12.05 -3.30 3.12
C SER A 121 -12.49 -4.69 3.61
N LYS A 122 -13.77 -5.00 3.43
CA LYS A 122 -14.32 -6.32 3.76
C LYS A 122 -13.62 -7.42 2.95
N GLU A 123 -13.25 -7.12 1.72
CA GLU A 123 -12.55 -8.03 0.82
C GLU A 123 -11.10 -8.27 1.26
N GLU A 124 -10.47 -7.31 1.98
CA GLU A 124 -9.11 -7.45 2.49
C GLU A 124 -9.02 -8.37 3.72
N GLU A 125 -10.11 -8.56 4.44
CA GLU A 125 -10.12 -9.43 5.63
C GLU A 125 -9.64 -10.85 5.31
N GLN A 126 -9.83 -11.35 4.08
CA GLN A 126 -9.34 -12.65 3.67
C GLN A 126 -7.82 -12.79 3.74
N MET A 127 -7.07 -11.68 3.65
CA MET A 127 -5.61 -11.68 3.71
C MET A 127 -5.10 -11.95 5.13
N ILE A 128 -5.83 -11.49 6.15
CA ILE A 128 -5.43 -11.59 7.56
C ILE A 128 -6.11 -12.73 8.34
N ASN A 129 -7.16 -13.33 7.79
CA ASN A 129 -7.86 -14.45 8.43
C ASN A 129 -7.42 -15.84 7.92
N GLY A 130 -6.38 -15.90 7.10
CA GLY A 130 -5.78 -17.13 6.60
C GLY A 130 -6.45 -17.72 5.35
N LYS A 131 -7.46 -17.08 4.75
CA LYS A 131 -8.12 -17.59 3.54
C LYS A 131 -7.27 -17.38 2.28
N THR A 132 -6.59 -16.25 2.19
CA THR A 132 -5.77 -15.89 1.02
C THR A 132 -4.35 -15.56 1.46
N ALA A 133 -3.36 -16.05 0.73
CA ALA A 133 -1.95 -15.79 0.97
C ALA A 133 -1.38 -14.84 -0.10
N ARG A 134 -0.37 -14.08 0.29
CA ARG A 134 0.51 -13.33 -0.62
C ARG A 134 1.53 -14.28 -1.26
N MET A 135 2.48 -13.69 -1.97
CA MET A 135 3.57 -14.41 -2.60
C MET A 135 4.22 -15.41 -1.64
N MET A 136 4.61 -16.57 -2.16
CA MET A 136 5.24 -17.67 -1.41
C MET A 136 4.38 -18.24 -0.25
N GLY A 137 3.06 -18.09 -0.31
CA GLY A 137 2.14 -18.63 0.70
C GLY A 137 2.13 -17.89 2.04
N LYS A 138 2.71 -16.69 2.10
CA LYS A 138 2.71 -15.87 3.33
C LYS A 138 1.35 -15.21 3.55
N HIS A 139 0.75 -15.42 4.72
CA HIS A 139 -0.44 -14.72 5.16
C HIS A 139 -0.09 -13.38 5.81
N ASN A 140 -0.87 -12.37 5.52
CA ASN A 140 -0.73 -11.06 6.15
C ASN A 140 -1.20 -11.10 7.60
N LYS A 141 -0.72 -10.18 8.41
CA LYS A 141 -1.09 -10.06 9.82
C LYS A 141 -1.17 -8.59 10.20
N ILE A 142 -2.17 -8.23 10.97
CA ILE A 142 -2.26 -6.92 11.62
C ILE A 142 -2.18 -7.10 13.13
N ASP A 143 -1.53 -6.16 13.79
CA ASP A 143 -1.30 -6.24 15.24
C ASP A 143 -2.33 -5.38 16.01
N VAL A 144 -3.60 -5.56 15.64
CA VAL A 144 -4.77 -5.02 16.34
C VAL A 144 -5.84 -6.10 16.41
N LYS A 145 -6.59 -6.12 17.52
CA LYS A 145 -7.65 -7.12 17.75
C LYS A 145 -9.00 -6.67 17.22
N ILE A 146 -9.24 -5.37 17.15
CA ILE A 146 -10.52 -4.78 16.78
C ILE A 146 -10.28 -3.85 15.60
N TYR A 147 -11.02 -4.07 14.52
CA TYR A 147 -11.03 -3.26 13.32
C TYR A 147 -12.44 -3.20 12.74
N SER A 148 -12.68 -2.24 11.88
CA SER A 148 -13.95 -2.03 11.19
C SER A 148 -13.83 -2.33 9.71
N LEU A 149 -14.79 -3.05 9.16
CA LEU A 149 -14.82 -3.41 7.74
C LEU A 149 -15.60 -2.36 6.93
N LEU A 150 -15.01 -1.95 5.82
CA LEU A 150 -15.62 -1.02 4.87
C LEU A 150 -16.13 -1.76 3.64
N ASN A 151 -17.33 -1.38 3.20
CA ASN A 151 -17.87 -1.78 1.91
C ASN A 151 -17.43 -0.80 0.81
N GLU A 152 -17.53 -1.25 -0.44
CA GLU A 152 -17.39 -0.40 -1.64
C GLU A 152 -18.24 0.88 -1.52
N GLN A 153 -17.66 2.04 -1.84
CA GLN A 153 -18.28 3.36 -1.80
C GLN A 153 -18.76 3.83 -0.40
N GLN A 154 -18.45 3.08 0.65
CA GLN A 154 -18.78 3.51 2.01
C GLN A 154 -18.04 4.78 2.39
N THR A 155 -18.74 5.68 3.05
CA THR A 155 -18.19 6.97 3.50
C THR A 155 -18.14 7.02 5.02
N ILE A 156 -16.99 7.41 5.56
CA ILE A 156 -16.76 7.66 6.99
C ILE A 156 -16.45 9.14 7.18
N ARG A 157 -16.98 9.73 8.25
CA ARG A 157 -16.69 11.13 8.63
C ARG A 157 -15.97 11.15 9.97
N ILE A 158 -14.82 11.83 10.01
CA ILE A 158 -14.06 12.11 11.23
C ILE A 158 -13.85 13.63 11.28
N GLY A 159 -14.58 14.32 12.16
CA GLY A 159 -14.62 15.78 12.14
C GLY A 159 -15.09 16.33 10.80
N LYS A 160 -14.27 17.13 10.14
CA LYS A 160 -14.52 17.68 8.79
C LYS A 160 -13.94 16.81 7.67
N ILE A 161 -13.18 15.78 8.02
CA ILE A 161 -12.59 14.86 7.05
C ILE A 161 -13.65 13.84 6.64
N ILE A 162 -13.96 13.77 5.35
CA ILE A 162 -14.90 12.83 4.74
C ILE A 162 -14.08 11.86 3.91
N ILE A 163 -14.09 10.59 4.26
CA ILE A 163 -13.30 9.54 3.65
C ILE A 163 -14.24 8.58 2.92
N LYS A 164 -14.06 8.42 1.62
CA LYS A 164 -14.81 7.49 0.79
C LYS A 164 -13.90 6.36 0.34
N GLY A 165 -14.23 5.12 0.68
CA GLY A 165 -13.52 3.93 0.26
C GLY A 165 -13.91 3.53 -1.17
N ILE A 166 -12.95 3.24 -2.00
CA ILE A 166 -13.12 2.80 -3.39
C ILE A 166 -12.33 1.52 -3.56
N LEU A 167 -13.03 0.40 -3.67
CA LEU A 167 -12.40 -0.91 -3.82
C LEU A 167 -11.65 -0.99 -5.15
N THR A 168 -10.37 -1.32 -5.10
CA THR A 168 -9.44 -1.39 -6.23
C THR A 168 -8.63 -2.68 -6.18
N PRO A 169 -9.29 -3.85 -6.36
CA PRO A 169 -8.61 -5.14 -6.32
C PRO A 169 -7.53 -5.24 -7.42
N GLY A 170 -6.50 -6.01 -7.13
CA GLY A 170 -5.40 -6.28 -8.05
C GLY A 170 -4.07 -6.48 -7.35
N HIS A 171 -3.59 -5.49 -6.61
CA HIS A 171 -2.41 -5.66 -5.75
C HIS A 171 -2.71 -6.70 -4.66
N THR A 172 -3.76 -6.47 -3.88
CA THR A 172 -4.44 -7.52 -3.10
C THR A 172 -5.89 -7.63 -3.54
N PRO A 173 -6.62 -8.72 -3.17
CA PRO A 173 -8.04 -8.86 -3.48
C PRO A 173 -8.91 -7.76 -2.87
N GLY A 174 -8.48 -7.17 -1.77
CA GLY A 174 -9.21 -6.15 -1.02
C GLY A 174 -8.56 -4.78 -1.02
N SER A 175 -7.56 -4.51 -1.88
CA SER A 175 -6.97 -3.18 -1.99
C SER A 175 -8.04 -2.11 -2.17
N MET A 176 -7.90 -1.00 -1.45
CA MET A 176 -8.87 0.10 -1.42
C MET A 176 -8.15 1.44 -1.56
N CYS A 177 -8.57 2.25 -2.50
CA CYS A 177 -8.20 3.65 -2.57
C CYS A 177 -9.13 4.49 -1.69
N TYR A 178 -8.64 5.61 -1.19
CA TYR A 178 -9.43 6.53 -0.37
C TYR A 178 -9.51 7.90 -1.04
N LEU A 179 -10.73 8.32 -1.40
CA LEU A 179 -11.01 9.68 -1.84
C LEU A 179 -11.45 10.53 -0.63
N ILE A 180 -10.67 11.55 -0.30
CA ILE A 180 -10.89 12.38 0.88
C ILE A 180 -11.33 13.77 0.47
N ASN A 181 -12.47 14.22 1.02
CA ASN A 181 -13.09 15.51 0.78
C ASN A 181 -13.29 15.81 -0.74
N ASP A 182 -13.52 14.76 -1.54
CA ASP A 182 -13.63 14.81 -3.01
C ASP A 182 -12.42 15.49 -3.68
N LYS A 183 -11.28 15.56 -3.01
CA LYS A 183 -10.11 16.33 -3.40
C LYS A 183 -8.83 15.53 -3.44
N TYR A 184 -8.58 14.70 -2.44
CA TYR A 184 -7.33 13.99 -2.22
C TYR A 184 -7.53 12.49 -2.42
N LEU A 185 -6.89 11.92 -3.43
CA LEU A 185 -6.96 10.48 -3.72
C LEU A 185 -5.68 9.80 -3.24
N PHE A 186 -5.82 8.87 -2.29
CA PHE A 186 -4.77 8.00 -1.79
C PHE A 186 -4.96 6.62 -2.40
N VAL A 187 -3.99 6.14 -3.15
CA VAL A 187 -4.13 4.91 -3.95
C VAL A 187 -3.35 3.71 -3.40
N GLY A 188 -2.56 3.91 -2.34
CA GLY A 188 -1.70 2.85 -1.81
C GLY A 188 -0.81 2.28 -2.91
N ASP A 189 -0.91 0.96 -3.12
CA ASP A 189 -0.16 0.19 -4.10
C ASP A 189 -0.96 -0.16 -5.36
N ALA A 190 -2.20 0.34 -5.48
CA ALA A 190 -2.98 0.11 -6.68
C ALA A 190 -2.29 0.66 -7.93
N PHE A 191 -1.61 1.82 -7.79
CA PHE A 191 -0.89 2.48 -8.87
C PHE A 191 0.34 3.20 -8.35
N GLY A 192 1.38 3.32 -9.20
CA GLY A 192 2.53 4.18 -8.98
C GLY A 192 2.47 5.47 -9.81
N LEU A 193 3.42 6.35 -9.57
CA LEU A 193 3.68 7.52 -10.41
C LEU A 193 5.07 7.40 -11.05
N LYS A 194 5.13 7.72 -12.35
CA LYS A 194 6.38 7.84 -13.10
C LYS A 194 6.35 9.16 -13.86
N ASN A 195 7.32 10.03 -13.57
CA ASN A 195 7.39 11.37 -14.17
C ASN A 195 6.07 12.19 -13.98
N GLY A 196 5.45 12.07 -12.80
CA GLY A 196 4.21 12.79 -12.47
C GLY A 196 2.95 12.21 -13.09
N LYS A 197 3.03 11.11 -13.83
CA LYS A 197 1.88 10.41 -14.43
C LYS A 197 1.69 9.04 -13.79
N VAL A 198 0.44 8.60 -13.73
CA VAL A 198 0.13 7.26 -13.24
C VAL A 198 0.77 6.23 -14.17
N ASP A 199 1.55 5.35 -13.58
CA ASP A 199 2.15 4.20 -14.26
C ASP A 199 1.24 2.98 -14.12
N LYS A 200 1.44 1.99 -14.98
CA LYS A 200 0.70 0.73 -14.90
C LYS A 200 0.90 0.05 -13.53
N PRO A 201 -0.10 -0.71 -13.06
CA PRO A 201 0.06 -1.51 -11.86
C PRO A 201 1.31 -2.39 -11.92
N ASN A 202 1.99 -2.52 -10.79
CA ASN A 202 3.22 -3.31 -10.73
C ASN A 202 2.89 -4.81 -10.83
N ASP A 203 3.29 -5.45 -11.93
CA ASP A 203 3.01 -6.87 -12.22
C ASP A 203 3.80 -7.83 -11.30
N PHE A 204 4.91 -7.39 -10.73
CA PHE A 204 5.71 -8.19 -9.80
C PHE A 204 5.05 -8.31 -8.41
N PHE A 205 4.41 -7.22 -7.96
CA PHE A 205 3.78 -7.19 -6.63
C PHE A 205 2.26 -7.39 -6.67
N SER A 206 1.60 -7.32 -7.82
CA SER A 206 0.15 -7.52 -7.91
C SER A 206 -0.24 -8.99 -7.95
N SER A 207 -1.30 -9.34 -7.21
CA SER A 207 -1.86 -10.70 -7.18
C SER A 207 -2.66 -11.01 -8.44
N ASP A 208 -3.32 -10.01 -9.02
CA ASP A 208 -4.18 -10.13 -10.22
C ASP A 208 -4.10 -8.86 -11.08
N MET A 209 -3.34 -8.95 -12.16
CA MET A 209 -3.16 -7.85 -13.11
C MET A 209 -4.43 -7.48 -13.87
N LYS A 210 -5.32 -8.43 -14.13
CA LYS A 210 -6.59 -8.16 -14.81
C LYS A 210 -7.47 -7.26 -13.94
N SER A 211 -7.63 -7.62 -12.68
CA SER A 211 -8.36 -6.79 -11.69
C SER A 211 -7.69 -5.44 -11.47
N ALA A 212 -6.35 -5.37 -11.46
CA ALA A 212 -5.62 -4.12 -11.30
C ALA A 212 -5.88 -3.14 -12.46
N ILE A 213 -5.91 -3.62 -13.70
CA ILE A 213 -6.24 -2.80 -14.89
C ILE A 213 -7.69 -2.32 -14.81
N GLN A 214 -8.65 -3.19 -14.46
CA GLN A 214 -10.05 -2.80 -14.27
C GLN A 214 -10.22 -1.75 -13.16
N SER A 215 -9.44 -1.87 -12.09
CA SER A 215 -9.40 -0.89 -11.00
C SER A 215 -8.86 0.47 -11.46
N PHE A 216 -7.86 0.49 -12.33
CA PHE A 216 -7.39 1.73 -12.97
C PHE A 216 -8.48 2.40 -13.80
N ASP A 217 -9.17 1.63 -14.66
CA ASP A 217 -10.28 2.13 -15.48
C ASP A 217 -11.42 2.70 -14.63
N LYS A 218 -11.67 2.10 -13.47
CA LYS A 218 -12.66 2.58 -12.50
C LYS A 218 -12.23 3.92 -11.89
N ILE A 219 -10.99 4.03 -11.44
CA ILE A 219 -10.45 5.25 -10.86
C ILE A 219 -10.42 6.40 -11.90
N ASN A 220 -10.06 6.10 -13.12
CA ASN A 220 -10.01 7.08 -14.21
C ASN A 220 -11.39 7.70 -14.54
N LYS A 221 -12.48 7.01 -14.18
CA LYS A 221 -13.87 7.46 -14.37
C LYS A 221 -14.43 8.24 -13.16
N LEU A 222 -13.68 8.33 -12.06
CA LEU A 222 -14.16 9.04 -10.87
C LEU A 222 -14.24 10.55 -11.09
N PRO A 223 -15.14 11.25 -10.35
CA PRO A 223 -15.14 12.70 -10.31
C PRO A 223 -13.78 13.20 -9.82
N LYS A 224 -13.41 14.34 -10.31
CA LYS A 224 -12.09 14.97 -10.27
C LYS A 224 -11.53 15.16 -8.85
N ALA A 225 -10.64 14.27 -8.40
CA ALA A 225 -9.67 14.65 -7.38
C ALA A 225 -8.77 15.79 -7.91
N GLU A 226 -8.11 16.52 -7.03
CA GLU A 226 -7.08 17.49 -7.38
C GLU A 226 -5.69 16.90 -7.22
N TYR A 227 -5.53 16.00 -6.23
CA TYR A 227 -4.26 15.41 -5.83
C TYR A 227 -4.34 13.88 -5.87
N ILE A 228 -3.22 13.25 -6.19
CA ILE A 228 -3.05 11.80 -6.07
C ILE A 228 -1.78 11.51 -5.26
N PHE A 229 -1.90 10.60 -4.29
CA PHE A 229 -0.83 10.16 -3.41
C PHE A 229 -0.67 8.65 -3.53
N THR A 230 0.57 8.21 -3.71
CA THR A 230 0.94 6.79 -3.79
C THR A 230 1.82 6.41 -2.60
N ALA A 231 1.83 5.14 -2.23
CA ALA A 231 2.65 4.71 -1.12
C ALA A 231 4.15 4.73 -1.42
N HIS A 232 4.56 4.47 -2.66
CA HIS A 232 5.97 4.22 -2.99
C HIS A 232 6.61 5.21 -3.98
N THR A 233 5.81 6.02 -4.68
CA THR A 233 6.33 6.79 -5.83
C THR A 233 5.97 8.28 -5.79
N GLY A 234 5.60 8.77 -4.61
CA GLY A 234 5.34 10.19 -4.40
C GLY A 234 3.89 10.60 -4.63
N TYR A 235 3.68 11.85 -5.03
CA TYR A 235 2.36 12.43 -5.25
C TYR A 235 2.36 13.39 -6.44
N SER A 236 1.16 13.72 -6.94
CA SER A 236 0.95 14.80 -7.92
C SER A 236 -0.14 15.75 -7.43
N THR A 237 0.06 17.05 -7.69
CA THR A 237 -0.91 18.12 -7.43
C THR A 237 -1.76 18.43 -8.66
N ASP A 238 -1.60 17.67 -9.71
CA ASP A 238 -2.36 17.75 -10.96
C ASP A 238 -2.88 16.36 -11.31
N TYR A 239 -3.94 15.98 -10.58
CA TYR A 239 -4.59 14.69 -10.77
C TYR A 239 -5.03 14.48 -12.22
N LYS A 240 -5.61 15.49 -12.85
CA LYS A 240 -6.13 15.39 -14.22
C LYS A 240 -5.04 15.02 -15.22
N ASN A 241 -3.87 15.64 -15.09
CA ASN A 241 -2.74 15.32 -15.96
C ASN A 241 -2.09 13.97 -15.56
N ALA A 242 -2.03 13.69 -14.26
CA ALA A 242 -1.46 12.43 -13.76
C ALA A 242 -2.24 11.18 -14.24
N ILE A 243 -3.58 11.23 -14.19
CA ILE A 243 -4.44 10.08 -14.52
C ILE A 243 -4.68 9.93 -16.03
N ASN A 244 -4.48 10.98 -16.84
CA ASN A 244 -4.68 10.95 -18.29
C ASN A 244 -3.55 10.19 -18.99
N THR A 245 -3.45 8.92 -18.69
CA THR A 245 -2.45 7.99 -19.23
C THR A 245 -3.18 6.81 -19.85
N LYS A 246 -2.79 6.40 -21.05
CA LYS A 246 -3.17 5.09 -21.58
C LYS A 246 -2.23 4.07 -20.97
N LEU A 247 -2.77 3.06 -20.29
CA LEU A 247 -1.98 1.91 -19.87
C LEU A 247 -1.70 1.07 -21.12
N GLU A 248 -0.47 1.16 -21.63
CA GLU A 248 0.02 0.30 -22.71
C GLU A 248 0.50 -1.06 -22.20
#